data_ca6d8a2e692c996cc5ee3d4276a10fdb
#
_entry.id   ca6d8a2e692c996cc5ee3d4276a10fdb
#
_cell.length_a   1.000
_cell.length_b   1.000
_cell.length_c   1.000
_cell.angle_alpha   90.00
_cell.angle_beta   90.00
_cell.angle_gamma   90.00
#
_symmetry.space_group_name_H-M   'P 1'
#
loop_
_entity.id
_entity.type
_entity.pdbx_description
1 polymer ?
#
loop_
_entity_poly.entity_id
_entity_poly.type
_entity_poly.pdbx_seq_one_letter_code
_entity_poly.pdbx_strand_id
1 'polypeptide(L)'
;VDKANVLDSSRLWRKVVEEVAKDYPEVKLEHMLVDNCAMQLVKDPAQFDVILTENMFGDILSDEASMVTGSIGMLASASLNDTKFGLYEPSHGSAPDIAGKNIANPIATILSAAMMLRYTFGLVKEAEAVEAAVQRTIADGYRSVDLMPKGDEAQKCTVQKCDEIGDRICERIAAG
;
A
#
# COMPACT_ATOMS: atom_id res chain seq x y z
N VAL A 1 -1.12 1.76 -17.14
CA VAL A 1 -0.33 0.55 -17.46
C VAL A 1 -1.23 -0.47 -18.15
N ASP A 2 -0.70 -1.16 -19.15
CA ASP A 2 -1.47 -2.07 -20.02
C ASP A 2 -0.57 -3.09 -20.75
N LYS A 3 -1.15 -3.94 -21.59
CA LYS A 3 -0.44 -4.84 -22.51
C LYS A 3 -0.95 -4.67 -23.96
N ALA A 4 -1.08 -3.43 -24.42
CA ALA A 4 -1.68 -3.08 -25.70
C ALA A 4 -0.94 -3.65 -26.94
N ASN A 5 0.33 -4.03 -26.79
CA ASN A 5 1.08 -4.71 -27.85
C ASN A 5 0.63 -6.17 -28.09
N VAL A 6 -0.16 -6.75 -27.17
CA VAL A 6 -0.62 -8.14 -27.25
C VAL A 6 -2.16 -8.23 -27.16
N LEU A 7 -2.78 -7.51 -26.20
CA LEU A 7 -4.20 -7.69 -25.85
C LEU A 7 -5.08 -6.61 -26.46
N ASP A 8 -6.19 -7.04 -27.10
CA ASP A 8 -7.21 -6.13 -27.61
C ASP A 8 -7.94 -5.38 -26.51
N SER A 9 -8.18 -6.01 -25.35
CA SER A 9 -8.73 -5.37 -24.17
C SER A 9 -7.86 -4.22 -23.68
N SER A 10 -6.53 -4.39 -23.69
CA SER A 10 -5.58 -3.34 -23.31
C SER A 10 -5.53 -2.20 -24.36
N ARG A 11 -5.75 -2.49 -25.65
CA ARG A 11 -5.89 -1.44 -26.66
C ARG A 11 -7.15 -0.62 -26.43
N LEU A 12 -8.27 -1.25 -26.07
CA LEU A 12 -9.50 -0.54 -25.69
C LEU A 12 -9.31 0.27 -24.40
N TRP A 13 -8.68 -0.31 -23.37
CA TRP A 13 -8.32 0.36 -22.13
C TRP A 13 -7.56 1.67 -22.41
N ARG A 14 -6.49 1.60 -23.18
CA ARG A 14 -5.65 2.76 -23.53
C ARG A 14 -6.48 3.85 -24.22
N LYS A 15 -7.32 3.46 -25.21
CA LYS A 15 -8.20 4.40 -25.93
C LYS A 15 -9.17 5.12 -24.97
N VAL A 16 -9.79 4.40 -24.04
CA VAL A 16 -10.72 4.97 -23.05
C VAL A 16 -9.97 5.91 -22.10
N VAL A 17 -8.81 5.51 -21.60
CA VAL A 17 -7.98 6.36 -20.74
C VAL A 17 -7.57 7.65 -21.43
N GLU A 18 -7.17 7.60 -22.72
CA GLU A 18 -6.84 8.79 -23.52
C GLU A 18 -8.07 9.71 -23.73
N GLU A 19 -9.27 9.14 -23.82
CA GLU A 19 -10.50 9.91 -23.94
C GLU A 19 -10.84 10.63 -22.64
N VAL A 20 -10.80 9.93 -21.52
CA VAL A 20 -11.03 10.49 -20.18
C VAL A 20 -9.98 11.54 -19.80
N ALA A 21 -8.73 11.33 -20.17
CA ALA A 21 -7.64 12.27 -19.86
C ALA A 21 -7.87 13.69 -20.44
N LYS A 22 -8.72 13.83 -21.45
CA LYS A 22 -9.07 15.16 -22.01
C LYS A 22 -9.84 16.03 -21.02
N ASP A 23 -10.52 15.42 -20.06
CA ASP A 23 -11.28 16.11 -19.03
C ASP A 23 -10.38 16.51 -17.83
N TYR A 24 -9.10 16.07 -17.83
CA TYR A 24 -8.12 16.31 -16.77
C TYR A 24 -6.79 16.84 -17.36
N PRO A 25 -6.80 18.05 -17.97
CA PRO A 25 -5.64 18.58 -18.69
C PRO A 25 -4.43 18.88 -17.79
N GLU A 26 -4.64 19.00 -16.48
CA GLU A 26 -3.61 19.20 -15.47
C GLU A 26 -2.85 17.90 -15.11
N VAL A 27 -3.38 16.73 -15.50
CA VAL A 27 -2.77 15.42 -15.21
C VAL A 27 -1.92 14.99 -16.40
N LYS A 28 -0.63 14.80 -16.17
CA LYS A 28 0.28 14.25 -17.18
C LYS A 28 0.02 12.75 -17.34
N LEU A 29 -0.54 12.36 -18.48
CA LEU A 29 -0.74 10.95 -18.82
C LEU A 29 0.46 10.37 -19.57
N GLU A 30 0.97 9.25 -19.08
CA GLU A 30 1.96 8.43 -19.78
C GLU A 30 1.50 6.99 -19.89
N HIS A 31 1.76 6.33 -21.01
CA HIS A 31 1.47 4.92 -21.21
C HIS A 31 2.72 4.07 -20.98
N MET A 32 2.55 2.97 -20.28
CA MET A 32 3.62 2.01 -20.05
C MET A 32 3.12 0.58 -20.21
N LEU A 33 3.87 -0.27 -20.88
CA LEU A 33 3.59 -1.71 -20.92
C LEU A 33 3.89 -2.34 -19.56
N VAL A 34 3.08 -3.30 -19.13
CA VAL A 34 3.14 -3.89 -17.79
C VAL A 34 4.51 -4.50 -17.44
N ASP A 35 5.14 -5.16 -18.40
CA ASP A 35 6.49 -5.73 -18.25
C ASP A 35 7.56 -4.65 -18.03
N ASN A 36 7.45 -3.51 -18.71
CA ASN A 36 8.31 -2.38 -18.44
C ASN A 36 7.99 -1.73 -17.08
N CYS A 37 6.72 -1.62 -16.71
CA CYS A 37 6.31 -1.08 -15.41
C CYS A 37 6.91 -1.89 -14.25
N ALA A 38 6.86 -3.22 -14.32
CA ALA A 38 7.49 -4.11 -13.35
C ALA A 38 9.00 -3.84 -13.20
N MET A 39 9.72 -3.72 -14.33
CA MET A 39 11.15 -3.35 -14.30
C MET A 39 11.39 -1.97 -13.68
N GLN A 40 10.56 -0.98 -14.01
CA GLN A 40 10.70 0.38 -13.51
C GLN A 40 10.39 0.50 -12.03
N LEU A 41 9.43 -0.28 -11.50
CA LEU A 41 9.14 -0.35 -10.07
C LEU A 41 10.35 -0.83 -9.26
N VAL A 42 11.11 -1.80 -9.77
CA VAL A 42 12.33 -2.27 -9.12
C VAL A 42 13.47 -1.26 -9.27
N LYS A 43 13.58 -0.62 -10.44
CA LYS A 43 14.70 0.27 -10.77
C LYS A 43 14.59 1.65 -10.13
N ASP A 44 13.43 2.27 -10.24
CA ASP A 44 13.17 3.64 -9.76
C ASP A 44 11.68 3.81 -9.45
N PRO A 45 11.21 3.31 -8.30
CA PRO A 45 9.81 3.42 -7.90
C PRO A 45 9.36 4.87 -7.67
N ALA A 46 10.30 5.78 -7.36
CA ALA A 46 9.99 7.17 -7.06
C ALA A 46 9.53 7.97 -8.29
N GLN A 47 9.68 7.43 -9.50
CA GLN A 47 9.19 8.08 -10.72
C GLN A 47 7.67 8.09 -10.85
N PHE A 48 6.96 7.23 -10.10
CA PHE A 48 5.52 7.07 -10.19
C PHE A 48 4.79 7.90 -9.12
N ASP A 49 3.84 8.73 -9.53
CA ASP A 49 2.88 9.36 -8.62
C ASP A 49 1.65 8.45 -8.45
N VAL A 50 1.04 8.06 -9.56
CA VAL A 50 -0.13 7.18 -9.61
C VAL A 50 0.04 6.19 -10.76
N ILE A 51 -0.22 4.92 -10.49
CA ILE A 51 -0.25 3.85 -11.49
C ILE A 51 -1.70 3.43 -11.69
N LEU A 52 -2.26 3.73 -12.87
CA LEU A 52 -3.59 3.30 -13.29
C LEU A 52 -3.49 2.00 -14.08
N THR A 53 -4.16 0.95 -13.62
CA THR A 53 -4.18 -0.37 -14.25
C THR A 53 -5.58 -0.98 -14.24
N GLU A 54 -5.78 -2.05 -15.02
CA GLU A 54 -6.88 -2.97 -14.79
C GLU A 54 -6.54 -3.94 -13.64
N ASN A 55 -7.52 -4.72 -13.18
CA ASN A 55 -7.42 -5.52 -11.95
C ASN A 55 -6.21 -6.48 -11.93
N MET A 56 -6.03 -7.31 -12.95
CA MET A 56 -4.99 -8.35 -12.96
C MET A 56 -3.58 -7.78 -12.89
N PHE A 57 -3.29 -6.74 -13.67
CA PHE A 57 -1.98 -6.09 -13.64
C PHE A 57 -1.80 -5.27 -12.35
N GLY A 58 -2.88 -4.68 -11.84
CA GLY A 58 -2.87 -3.97 -10.57
C GLY A 58 -2.48 -4.88 -9.41
N ASP A 59 -3.08 -6.06 -9.31
CA ASP A 59 -2.78 -7.04 -8.27
C ASP A 59 -1.30 -7.47 -8.32
N ILE A 60 -0.77 -7.76 -9.51
CA ILE A 60 0.62 -8.18 -9.66
C ILE A 60 1.59 -7.04 -9.31
N LEU A 61 1.35 -5.84 -9.84
CA LEU A 61 2.25 -4.70 -9.64
C LEU A 61 2.18 -4.15 -8.22
N SER A 62 1.03 -4.21 -7.55
CA SER A 62 0.91 -3.76 -6.16
C SER A 62 1.67 -4.68 -5.21
N ASP A 63 1.61 -5.99 -5.43
CA ASP A 63 2.39 -6.95 -4.64
C ASP A 63 3.90 -6.75 -4.85
N GLU A 64 4.34 -6.54 -6.10
CA GLU A 64 5.73 -6.20 -6.39
C GLU A 64 6.14 -4.88 -5.73
N ALA A 65 5.32 -3.83 -5.84
CA ALA A 65 5.58 -2.53 -5.22
C ALA A 65 5.64 -2.60 -3.68
N SER A 66 4.90 -3.51 -3.05
CA SER A 66 4.94 -3.70 -1.61
C SER A 66 6.34 -4.08 -1.10
N MET A 67 7.13 -4.76 -1.94
CA MET A 67 8.50 -5.15 -1.60
C MET A 67 9.47 -3.95 -1.55
N VAL A 68 9.11 -2.81 -2.16
CA VAL A 68 9.85 -1.54 -2.01
C VAL A 68 9.76 -1.05 -0.56
N THR A 69 8.62 -1.25 0.10
CA THR A 69 8.43 -0.93 1.52
C THR A 69 8.94 -2.02 2.46
N GLY A 70 9.31 -3.17 1.93
CA GLY A 70 9.94 -4.29 2.62
C GLY A 70 9.01 -5.44 2.98
N SER A 71 7.68 -5.26 2.93
CA SER A 71 6.72 -6.32 3.25
C SER A 71 5.31 -6.00 2.71
N ILE A 72 4.60 -7.03 2.25
CA ILE A 72 3.17 -6.93 1.92
C ILE A 72 2.32 -6.57 3.16
N GLY A 73 2.81 -6.84 4.37
CA GLY A 73 2.20 -6.41 5.63
C GLY A 73 2.16 -4.90 5.85
N MET A 74 2.71 -4.10 4.92
CA MET A 74 2.62 -2.64 4.89
C MET A 74 1.54 -2.12 3.94
N LEU A 75 0.97 -2.97 3.07
CA LEU A 75 0.10 -2.55 1.97
C LEU A 75 -1.37 -2.53 2.38
N ALA A 76 -1.87 -1.34 2.67
CA ALA A 76 -3.30 -1.07 2.87
C ALA A 76 -4.02 -0.93 1.53
N SER A 77 -5.31 -1.25 1.50
CA SER A 77 -6.15 -1.05 0.32
C SER A 77 -7.55 -0.53 0.65
N ALA A 78 -8.19 0.07 -0.35
CA ALA A 78 -9.56 0.55 -0.27
C ALA A 78 -10.26 0.33 -1.61
N SER A 79 -11.45 -0.28 -1.57
CA SER A 79 -12.39 -0.34 -2.69
C SER A 79 -13.50 0.67 -2.44
N LEU A 80 -13.54 1.71 -3.26
CA LEU A 80 -14.44 2.86 -3.09
C LEU A 80 -15.48 2.90 -4.20
N ASN A 81 -16.66 3.43 -3.91
CA ASN A 81 -17.69 3.76 -4.89
C ASN A 81 -17.87 5.28 -5.00
N ASP A 82 -18.85 5.72 -5.80
CA ASP A 82 -19.17 7.13 -6.03
C ASP A 82 -19.76 7.84 -4.79
N THR A 83 -19.93 7.14 -3.68
CA THR A 83 -20.43 7.69 -2.41
C THR A 83 -19.33 7.68 -1.35
N LYS A 84 -19.71 7.79 -0.09
CA LYS A 84 -18.78 7.62 1.05
C LYS A 84 -18.62 6.17 1.49
N PHE A 85 -19.27 5.22 0.83
CA PHE A 85 -19.13 3.80 1.17
C PHE A 85 -17.83 3.26 0.61
N GLY A 86 -17.10 2.50 1.42
CA GLY A 86 -15.87 1.82 1.06
C GLY A 86 -15.68 0.51 1.80
N LEU A 87 -14.96 -0.41 1.18
CA LEU A 87 -14.40 -1.60 1.80
C LEU A 87 -12.91 -1.35 2.01
N TYR A 88 -12.42 -1.60 3.20
CA TYR A 88 -11.04 -1.34 3.60
C TYR A 88 -10.42 -2.61 4.16
N GLU A 89 -9.37 -3.09 3.52
CA GLU A 89 -8.70 -4.31 3.91
C GLU A 89 -7.21 -4.24 3.53
N PRO A 90 -6.34 -5.00 4.19
CA PRO A 90 -4.97 -5.17 3.69
C PRO A 90 -4.98 -5.94 2.37
N SER A 91 -4.00 -5.69 1.51
CA SER A 91 -3.88 -6.43 0.23
C SER A 91 -3.44 -7.87 0.40
N HIS A 92 -2.78 -8.20 1.51
CA HIS A 92 -2.34 -9.58 1.79
C HIS A 92 -3.51 -10.51 2.15
N GLY A 93 -3.32 -11.80 1.94
CA GLY A 93 -4.25 -12.86 2.34
C GLY A 93 -4.23 -13.18 3.84
N SER A 94 -4.92 -14.27 4.21
CA SER A 94 -5.13 -14.68 5.60
C SER A 94 -3.96 -15.40 6.29
N ALA A 95 -2.93 -15.82 5.54
CA ALA A 95 -1.72 -16.49 6.01
C ALA A 95 -1.99 -17.57 7.09
N PRO A 96 -2.74 -18.65 6.76
CA PRO A 96 -3.20 -19.63 7.74
C PRO A 96 -2.06 -20.37 8.46
N ASP A 97 -0.89 -20.42 7.86
CA ASP A 97 0.34 -21.03 8.40
C ASP A 97 0.91 -20.29 9.60
N ILE A 98 0.62 -19.00 9.77
CA ILE A 98 1.04 -18.19 10.92
C ILE A 98 -0.11 -17.80 11.85
N ALA A 99 -1.32 -18.25 11.58
CA ALA A 99 -2.49 -17.99 12.42
C ALA A 99 -2.25 -18.46 13.86
N GLY A 100 -2.60 -17.63 14.85
CA GLY A 100 -2.43 -17.90 16.27
C GLY A 100 -0.99 -17.79 16.81
N LYS A 101 0.02 -17.52 15.97
CA LYS A 101 1.42 -17.40 16.41
C LYS A 101 1.82 -15.99 16.89
N ASN A 102 0.93 -15.02 16.75
CA ASN A 102 1.16 -13.61 17.14
C ASN A 102 2.40 -12.96 16.47
N ILE A 103 2.69 -13.34 15.22
CA ILE A 103 3.86 -12.84 14.47
C ILE A 103 3.50 -12.06 13.21
N ALA A 104 2.22 -11.97 12.87
CA ALA A 104 1.77 -11.20 11.71
C ALA A 104 2.04 -9.70 11.89
N ASN A 105 2.34 -9.02 10.79
CA ASN A 105 2.45 -7.57 10.78
C ASN A 105 1.04 -6.93 10.75
N PRO A 106 0.62 -6.14 11.76
CA PRO A 106 -0.71 -5.56 11.79
C PRO A 106 -0.82 -4.23 11.03
N ILE A 107 0.29 -3.70 10.51
CA ILE A 107 0.37 -2.31 10.02
C ILE A 107 -0.56 -2.09 8.82
N ALA A 108 -0.62 -3.02 7.86
CA ALA A 108 -1.52 -2.89 6.71
C ALA A 108 -2.99 -2.76 7.13
N THR A 109 -3.44 -3.52 8.11
CA THR A 109 -4.80 -3.43 8.66
C THR A 109 -5.03 -2.09 9.38
N ILE A 110 -4.06 -1.63 10.15
CA ILE A 110 -4.12 -0.33 10.85
C ILE A 110 -4.19 0.82 9.84
N LEU A 111 -3.38 0.77 8.77
CA LEU A 111 -3.41 1.78 7.72
C LEU A 111 -4.70 1.71 6.89
N SER A 112 -5.28 0.51 6.67
CA SER A 112 -6.61 0.39 6.06
C SER A 112 -7.70 1.06 6.91
N ALA A 113 -7.62 0.95 8.24
CA ALA A 113 -8.50 1.68 9.14
C ALA A 113 -8.28 3.22 9.05
N ALA A 114 -7.04 3.68 8.91
CA ALA A 114 -6.76 5.10 8.67
C ALA A 114 -7.38 5.59 7.34
N MET A 115 -7.32 4.78 6.26
CA MET A 115 -8.01 5.09 5.01
C MET A 115 -9.52 5.20 5.20
N MET A 116 -10.14 4.31 5.99
CA MET A 116 -11.56 4.37 6.33
C MET A 116 -11.91 5.69 7.07
N LEU A 117 -11.11 6.08 8.05
CA LEU A 117 -11.28 7.36 8.75
C LEU A 117 -11.24 8.53 7.76
N ARG A 118 -10.28 8.52 6.84
CA ARG A 118 -10.07 9.59 5.85
C ARG A 118 -11.20 9.66 4.82
N TYR A 119 -11.50 8.55 4.15
CA TYR A 119 -12.36 8.55 2.96
C TYR A 119 -13.84 8.41 3.29
N THR A 120 -14.23 7.50 4.20
CA THR A 120 -15.63 7.32 4.58
C THR A 120 -16.11 8.39 5.55
N PHE A 121 -15.34 8.64 6.62
CA PHE A 121 -15.78 9.50 7.71
C PHE A 121 -15.30 10.96 7.61
N GLY A 122 -14.33 11.25 6.73
CA GLY A 122 -13.77 12.60 6.59
C GLY A 122 -12.94 13.05 7.81
N LEU A 123 -12.54 12.11 8.65
CA LEU A 123 -11.74 12.32 9.86
C LEU A 123 -10.24 12.35 9.50
N VAL A 124 -9.84 13.41 8.79
CA VAL A 124 -8.50 13.52 8.21
C VAL A 124 -7.43 13.60 9.30
N LYS A 125 -7.67 14.37 10.36
CA LYS A 125 -6.70 14.55 11.46
C LYS A 125 -6.45 13.24 12.22
N GLU A 126 -7.50 12.46 12.44
CA GLU A 126 -7.44 11.16 13.09
C GLU A 126 -6.68 10.15 12.22
N ALA A 127 -6.93 10.16 10.91
CA ALA A 127 -6.18 9.35 9.96
C ALA A 127 -4.68 9.69 9.97
N GLU A 128 -4.35 10.99 9.91
CA GLU A 128 -2.96 11.48 9.99
C GLU A 128 -2.28 11.10 11.31
N ALA A 129 -3.00 11.13 12.42
CA ALA A 129 -2.48 10.71 13.72
C ALA A 129 -2.10 9.22 13.72
N VAL A 130 -2.96 8.37 13.14
CA VAL A 130 -2.67 6.92 12.98
C VAL A 130 -1.46 6.70 12.08
N GLU A 131 -1.42 7.33 10.91
CA GLU A 131 -0.32 7.23 9.95
C GLU A 131 1.02 7.68 10.57
N ALA A 132 1.02 8.81 11.26
CA ALA A 132 2.19 9.34 11.97
C ALA A 132 2.65 8.41 13.11
N ALA A 133 1.72 7.78 13.84
CA ALA A 133 2.06 6.83 14.90
C ALA A 133 2.72 5.57 14.33
N VAL A 134 2.25 5.07 13.18
CA VAL A 134 2.89 3.97 12.44
C VAL A 134 4.30 4.36 12.03
N GLN A 135 4.47 5.51 11.38
CA GLN A 135 5.78 6.00 10.93
C GLN A 135 6.77 6.14 12.09
N ARG A 136 6.36 6.73 13.22
CA ARG A 136 7.18 6.86 14.42
C ARG A 136 7.56 5.50 15.00
N THR A 137 6.64 4.53 15.03
CA THR A 137 6.94 3.17 15.52
C THR A 137 8.03 2.52 14.69
N ILE A 138 7.96 2.68 13.38
CA ILE A 138 8.98 2.19 12.46
C ILE A 138 10.30 2.98 12.62
N ALA A 139 10.28 4.30 12.71
CA ALA A 139 11.46 5.14 12.86
C ALA A 139 12.24 4.83 14.15
N ASP A 140 11.53 4.51 15.23
CA ASP A 140 12.13 4.13 16.53
C ASP A 140 12.70 2.70 16.56
N GLY A 141 12.67 1.99 15.41
CA GLY A 141 13.28 0.67 15.26
C GLY A 141 12.40 -0.51 15.65
N TYR A 142 11.13 -0.31 15.99
CA TYR A 142 10.22 -1.43 16.29
C TYR A 142 9.70 -2.07 14.99
N ARG A 143 9.88 -3.37 14.86
CA ARG A 143 9.61 -4.13 13.63
C ARG A 143 8.91 -5.45 13.91
N SER A 144 7.96 -5.82 13.05
CA SER A 144 7.57 -7.21 12.89
C SER A 144 8.68 -8.01 12.20
N VAL A 145 8.63 -9.31 12.31
CA VAL A 145 9.69 -10.19 11.79
C VAL A 145 9.94 -10.03 10.28
N ASP A 146 8.88 -9.76 9.51
CA ASP A 146 8.91 -9.53 8.05
C ASP A 146 9.59 -8.22 7.65
N LEU A 147 9.61 -7.23 8.54
CA LEU A 147 10.24 -5.92 8.34
C LEU A 147 11.66 -5.81 8.90
N MET A 148 12.21 -6.88 9.43
CA MET A 148 13.56 -6.83 9.98
C MET A 148 14.59 -6.62 8.87
N PRO A 149 15.42 -5.57 8.96
CA PRO A 149 16.49 -5.34 8.00
C PRO A 149 17.57 -6.42 8.12
N LYS A 150 18.40 -6.55 7.09
CA LYS A 150 19.55 -7.46 7.08
C LYS A 150 20.82 -6.73 7.52
N GLY A 151 21.78 -7.50 8.03
CA GLY A 151 23.10 -6.97 8.39
C GLY A 151 23.09 -6.10 9.65
N ASP A 152 23.97 -5.09 9.69
CA ASP A 152 24.22 -4.29 10.90
C ASP A 152 23.02 -3.41 11.31
N GLU A 153 22.13 -3.09 10.37
CA GLU A 153 20.92 -2.35 10.68
C GLU A 153 19.94 -3.14 11.56
N ALA A 154 19.97 -4.47 11.50
CA ALA A 154 19.16 -5.31 12.37
C ALA A 154 19.45 -5.08 13.86
N GLN A 155 20.68 -4.71 14.20
CA GLN A 155 21.09 -4.43 15.59
C GLN A 155 20.44 -3.16 16.18
N LYS A 156 19.93 -2.28 15.33
CA LYS A 156 19.23 -1.05 15.71
C LYS A 156 17.73 -1.27 15.84
N CYS A 157 17.23 -2.46 15.50
CA CYS A 157 15.82 -2.77 15.49
C CYS A 157 15.46 -3.78 16.57
N THR A 158 14.23 -3.68 17.07
CA THR A 158 13.67 -4.61 18.04
C THR A 158 12.48 -5.32 17.40
N VAL A 159 12.56 -6.67 17.33
CA VAL A 159 11.44 -7.48 16.86
C VAL A 159 10.31 -7.40 17.87
N GLN A 160 9.09 -7.14 17.37
CA GLN A 160 7.88 -7.08 18.15
C GLN A 160 6.87 -8.08 17.60
N LYS A 161 6.00 -8.57 18.48
CA LYS A 161 4.84 -9.38 18.12
C LYS A 161 3.72 -8.49 17.54
N CYS A 162 2.71 -9.13 16.97
CA CYS A 162 1.57 -8.46 16.35
C CYS A 162 0.84 -7.51 17.35
N ASP A 163 0.49 -8.01 18.52
CA ASP A 163 -0.15 -7.24 19.60
C ASP A 163 0.75 -6.13 20.13
N GLU A 164 2.05 -6.40 20.35
CA GLU A 164 3.00 -5.41 20.84
C GLU A 164 3.18 -4.22 19.88
N ILE A 165 3.15 -4.45 18.56
CA ILE A 165 3.16 -3.37 17.56
C ILE A 165 1.87 -2.56 17.64
N GLY A 166 0.73 -3.24 17.72
CA GLY A 166 -0.57 -2.59 17.85
C GLY A 166 -0.65 -1.70 19.08
N ASP A 167 -0.24 -2.20 20.25
CA ASP A 167 -0.22 -1.46 21.51
C ASP A 167 0.68 -0.21 21.42
N ARG A 168 1.88 -0.34 20.84
CA ARG A 168 2.78 0.81 20.65
C ARG A 168 2.20 1.89 19.75
N ILE A 169 1.52 1.50 18.68
CA ILE A 169 0.83 2.45 17.80
C ILE A 169 -0.28 3.16 18.56
N CYS A 170 -1.08 2.42 19.35
CA CYS A 170 -2.12 3.00 20.20
C CYS A 170 -1.57 4.00 21.23
N GLU A 171 -0.48 3.65 21.92
CA GLU A 171 0.21 4.54 22.87
C GLU A 171 0.65 5.85 22.20
N ARG A 172 1.17 5.78 20.96
CA ARG A 172 1.60 6.97 20.22
C ARG A 172 0.47 7.84 19.73
N ILE A 173 -0.66 7.24 19.35
CA ILE A 173 -1.87 7.99 19.02
C ILE A 173 -2.37 8.73 20.26
N ALA A 174 -2.37 8.09 21.43
CA ALA A 174 -2.83 8.68 22.67
C ALA A 174 -1.90 9.80 23.21
N ALA A 175 -0.62 9.76 22.85
CA ALA A 175 0.38 10.76 23.28
C ALA A 175 0.40 12.02 22.40
N GLY A 176 -0.30 12.05 21.28
CA GLY A 176 -0.43 13.20 20.36
C GLY A 176 0.67 13.22 19.32
#